data_562d07828cb62a3cbc86498230d2f608
#
_entry.id   562d07828cb62a3cbc86498230d2f608
#
_cell.length_a   1.000
_cell.length_b   1.000
_cell.length_c   1.000
_cell.angle_alpha   90.00
_cell.angle_beta   90.00
_cell.angle_gamma   90.00
#
_symmetry.space_group_name_H-M   'P 1'
#
loop_
_entity.id
_entity.type
_entity.pdbx_description
1 polymer ?
#
loop_
_entity_poly.entity_id
_entity_poly.type
_entity_poly.pdbx_seq_one_letter_code
_entity_poly.pdbx_strand_id
1 'polypeptide(L)'
;MESHYYNVDVNWENTRRGTLCSPELMKENGVSIEVATPPEFPKGIPGIWSPEHLFVAAVGGCFLTTFLSIAENSSLEFVSFGCEAKGKLEKVDGTLMISEVLLKPVVTISDELHINRA
;
A
#
# COMPACT_ATOMS: atom_id res chain seq x y z
N MET A 1 -0.79 -13.64 20.69
CA MET A 1 -0.03 -12.53 20.13
C MET A 1 -0.40 -11.24 20.86
N GLU A 2 0.57 -10.48 21.25
CA GLU A 2 0.31 -9.17 21.84
C GLU A 2 -0.31 -8.23 20.81
N SER A 3 -1.11 -7.29 21.30
CA SER A 3 -1.70 -6.27 20.45
C SER A 3 -0.67 -5.19 20.12
N HIS A 4 -0.69 -4.73 18.89
CA HIS A 4 0.16 -3.65 18.43
C HIS A 4 -0.71 -2.54 17.86
N TYR A 5 -0.29 -1.30 18.06
CA TYR A 5 -1.06 -0.14 17.62
C TYR A 5 -0.23 0.72 16.70
N TYR A 6 -0.86 1.26 15.68
CA TYR A 6 -0.23 2.13 14.69
C TYR A 6 -1.05 3.40 14.60
N ASN A 7 -0.40 4.54 14.77
CA ASN A 7 -1.09 5.82 14.87
C ASN A 7 -0.80 6.70 13.67
N VAL A 8 -1.83 7.36 13.17
CA VAL A 8 -1.72 8.30 12.06
C VAL A 8 -2.57 9.52 12.39
N ASP A 9 -1.96 10.69 12.32
CA ASP A 9 -2.65 11.96 12.46
C ASP A 9 -2.98 12.48 11.07
N VAL A 10 -4.21 12.95 10.90
CA VAL A 10 -4.70 13.45 9.62
C VAL A 10 -5.09 14.90 9.79
N ASN A 11 -4.49 15.79 9.04
CA ASN A 11 -4.74 17.22 9.15
C ASN A 11 -5.11 17.82 7.80
N TRP A 12 -6.17 18.63 7.80
CA TRP A 12 -6.56 19.37 6.61
C TRP A 12 -5.62 20.58 6.43
N GLU A 13 -5.18 20.79 5.19
CA GLU A 13 -4.31 21.93 4.86
C GLU A 13 -5.07 23.02 4.12
N ASN A 14 -5.58 22.71 2.95
CA ASN A 14 -6.37 23.64 2.16
C ASN A 14 -7.13 22.90 1.08
N THR A 15 -8.18 23.48 0.56
CA THR A 15 -9.04 22.93 -0.49
C THR A 15 -9.38 21.45 -0.26
N ARG A 16 -8.85 20.54 -1.08
CA ARG A 16 -9.06 19.10 -0.92
C ARG A 16 -7.76 18.39 -0.51
N ARG A 17 -6.82 19.12 0.07
CA ARG A 17 -5.53 18.59 0.50
C ARG A 17 -5.44 18.43 2.00
N GLY A 18 -4.74 17.40 2.41
CA GLY A 18 -4.40 17.17 3.80
C GLY A 18 -3.02 16.54 3.92
N THR A 19 -2.61 16.31 5.15
CA THR A 19 -1.33 15.70 5.48
C THR A 19 -1.54 14.54 6.43
N LEU A 20 -0.86 13.44 6.15
CA LEU A 20 -0.83 12.26 7.01
C LEU A 20 0.54 12.20 7.69
N CYS A 21 0.54 11.98 8.99
CA CYS A 21 1.76 11.95 9.77
C CYS A 21 1.61 10.91 10.88
N SER A 22 2.65 10.14 11.13
CA SER A 22 2.63 9.16 12.23
C SER A 22 3.59 9.58 13.32
N PRO A 23 3.13 9.72 14.58
CA PRO A 23 4.02 10.10 15.69
C PRO A 23 5.19 9.13 15.85
N GLU A 24 4.93 7.83 15.76
CA GLU A 24 6.00 6.85 15.94
C GLU A 24 7.01 6.87 14.79
N LEU A 25 6.58 7.20 13.56
CA LEU A 25 7.49 7.29 12.43
C LEU A 25 8.31 8.58 12.48
N MET A 26 7.71 9.68 12.93
CA MET A 26 8.42 10.96 13.03
C MET A 26 9.56 10.93 14.02
N LYS A 27 9.45 10.12 15.07
CA LYS A 27 10.54 9.93 16.03
C LYS A 27 11.77 9.29 15.38
N GLU A 28 11.57 8.54 14.31
CA GLU A 28 12.64 7.85 13.58
C GLU A 28 12.95 8.55 12.25
N ASN A 29 12.68 9.85 12.16
CA ASN A 29 12.91 10.66 10.97
C ASN A 29 12.09 10.22 9.76
N GLY A 30 10.89 9.68 10.00
CA GLY A 30 9.95 9.33 8.95
C GLY A 30 9.40 10.57 8.27
N VAL A 31 8.79 10.37 7.09
CA VAL A 31 8.22 11.46 6.31
C VAL A 31 6.71 11.51 6.44
N SER A 32 6.16 12.70 6.32
CA SER A 32 4.73 12.88 6.19
C SER A 32 4.33 12.73 4.72
N ILE A 33 3.06 12.47 4.48
CA ILE A 33 2.52 12.22 3.14
C ILE A 33 1.40 13.20 2.87
N GLU A 34 1.41 13.83 1.68
CA GLU A 34 0.26 14.61 1.23
C GLU A 34 -0.81 13.66 0.73
N VAL A 35 -2.07 13.99 1.02
CA VAL A 35 -3.22 13.23 0.56
C VAL A 35 -4.26 14.20 0.00
N ALA A 36 -4.95 13.80 -1.05
CA ALA A 36 -5.98 14.64 -1.66
C ALA A 36 -7.07 13.79 -2.29
N THR A 37 -8.22 14.43 -2.52
CA THR A 37 -9.30 13.84 -3.30
C THR A 37 -8.78 13.57 -4.72
N PRO A 38 -9.01 12.38 -5.28
CA PRO A 38 -8.51 12.07 -6.63
C PRO A 38 -9.27 12.85 -7.71
N PRO A 39 -8.64 13.07 -8.88
CA PRO A 39 -9.20 13.96 -9.91
C PRO A 39 -10.54 13.52 -10.49
N GLU A 40 -10.92 12.25 -10.36
CA GLU A 40 -12.20 11.75 -10.85
C GLU A 40 -13.40 12.34 -10.10
N PHE A 41 -13.15 12.91 -8.92
CA PHE A 41 -14.20 13.51 -8.11
C PHE A 41 -14.13 15.03 -8.17
N PRO A 42 -15.24 15.72 -7.87
CA PRO A 42 -15.27 17.19 -7.91
C PRO A 42 -14.17 17.79 -7.03
N LYS A 43 -13.47 18.78 -7.60
CA LYS A 43 -12.36 19.47 -6.93
C LYS A 43 -11.17 18.57 -6.60
N GLY A 44 -11.09 17.39 -7.20
CA GLY A 44 -9.95 16.50 -7.03
C GLY A 44 -8.66 17.13 -7.55
N ILE A 45 -7.53 16.66 -7.03
CA ILE A 45 -6.23 17.22 -7.34
C ILE A 45 -5.34 16.13 -7.94
N PRO A 46 -4.83 16.33 -9.16
CA PRO A 46 -3.94 15.34 -9.78
C PRO A 46 -2.55 15.34 -9.16
N GLY A 47 -1.87 14.21 -9.27
CA GLY A 47 -0.47 14.11 -8.85
C GLY A 47 -0.23 13.93 -7.38
N ILE A 48 -1.28 13.78 -6.58
CA ILE A 48 -1.16 13.57 -5.13
C ILE A 48 -1.81 12.25 -4.77
N TRP A 49 -1.24 11.54 -3.82
CA TRP A 49 -1.82 10.29 -3.31
C TRP A 49 -3.24 10.54 -2.83
N SER A 50 -4.16 9.66 -3.21
CA SER A 50 -5.53 9.68 -2.69
C SER A 50 -5.68 8.61 -1.60
N PRO A 51 -6.75 8.67 -0.80
CA PRO A 51 -7.04 7.57 0.14
C PRO A 51 -7.13 6.23 -0.57
N GLU A 52 -7.68 6.20 -1.78
CA GLU A 52 -7.80 4.99 -2.56
C GLU A 52 -6.44 4.42 -2.94
N HIS A 53 -5.50 5.27 -3.37
CA HIS A 53 -4.15 4.85 -3.66
C HIS A 53 -3.46 4.31 -2.40
N LEU A 54 -3.66 4.97 -1.27
CA LEU A 54 -3.06 4.56 0.00
C LEU A 54 -3.60 3.22 0.45
N PHE A 55 -4.89 2.98 0.27
CA PHE A 55 -5.49 1.69 0.60
C PHE A 55 -4.86 0.57 -0.23
N VAL A 56 -4.76 0.78 -1.55
CA VAL A 56 -4.16 -0.20 -2.45
C VAL A 56 -2.69 -0.41 -2.11
N ALA A 57 -1.97 0.66 -1.80
CA ALA A 57 -0.57 0.59 -1.38
C ALA A 57 -0.41 -0.23 -0.11
N ALA A 58 -1.33 -0.08 0.84
CA ALA A 58 -1.29 -0.85 2.08
C ALA A 58 -1.41 -2.35 1.81
N VAL A 59 -2.33 -2.73 0.93
CA VAL A 59 -2.51 -4.14 0.54
C VAL A 59 -1.26 -4.67 -0.15
N GLY A 60 -0.73 -3.93 -1.12
CA GLY A 60 0.47 -4.32 -1.85
C GLY A 60 1.70 -4.38 -0.96
N GLY A 61 1.85 -3.41 -0.07
CA GLY A 61 2.95 -3.38 0.90
C GLY A 61 2.90 -4.55 1.87
N CYS A 62 1.70 -4.89 2.32
CA CYS A 62 1.52 -6.06 3.19
C CYS A 62 1.91 -7.34 2.46
N PHE A 63 1.54 -7.45 1.19
CA PHE A 63 1.93 -8.58 0.37
C PHE A 63 3.46 -8.70 0.27
N LEU A 64 4.15 -7.58 0.02
CA LEU A 64 5.60 -7.56 -0.06
C LEU A 64 6.24 -8.05 1.24
N THR A 65 5.86 -7.47 2.38
CA THR A 65 6.48 -7.83 3.65
C THR A 65 6.19 -9.27 4.03
N THR A 66 5.00 -9.77 3.71
CA THR A 66 4.64 -11.17 3.94
C THR A 66 5.46 -12.10 3.05
N PHE A 67 5.63 -11.74 1.77
CA PHE A 67 6.46 -12.51 0.84
C PHE A 67 7.91 -12.60 1.37
N LEU A 68 8.46 -11.46 1.81
CA LEU A 68 9.83 -11.44 2.31
C LEU A 68 10.02 -12.38 3.51
N SER A 69 9.05 -12.37 4.42
CA SER A 69 9.08 -13.23 5.60
C SER A 69 9.02 -14.72 5.21
N ILE A 70 8.13 -15.07 4.29
CA ILE A 70 7.98 -16.45 3.82
C ILE A 70 9.23 -16.91 3.06
N ALA A 71 9.76 -16.05 2.19
CA ALA A 71 10.96 -16.36 1.41
C ALA A 71 12.14 -16.62 2.34
N GLU A 72 12.32 -15.79 3.36
CA GLU A 72 13.38 -15.95 4.34
C GLU A 72 13.24 -17.28 5.11
N ASN A 73 12.03 -17.57 5.58
CA ASN A 73 11.78 -18.81 6.33
C ASN A 73 11.89 -20.06 5.49
N SER A 74 11.70 -19.96 4.17
CA SER A 74 11.80 -21.08 3.23
C SER A 74 13.18 -21.18 2.60
N SER A 75 14.10 -20.29 2.94
CA SER A 75 15.42 -20.17 2.31
C SER A 75 15.32 -19.99 0.79
N LEU A 76 14.27 -19.32 0.33
CA LEU A 76 14.13 -18.99 -1.08
C LEU A 76 15.00 -17.78 -1.40
N GLU A 77 15.94 -17.95 -2.31
CA GLU A 77 16.75 -16.84 -2.78
C GLU A 77 16.13 -16.26 -4.05
N PHE A 78 15.99 -14.96 -4.08
CA PHE A 78 15.44 -14.29 -5.25
C PHE A 78 16.24 -13.02 -5.55
N VAL A 79 16.23 -12.62 -6.83
CA VAL A 79 16.97 -11.47 -7.31
C VAL A 79 16.13 -10.21 -7.21
N SER A 80 14.85 -10.31 -7.54
CA SER A 80 13.99 -9.15 -7.52
C SER A 80 12.54 -9.55 -7.26
N PHE A 81 11.79 -8.59 -6.75
CA PHE A 81 10.36 -8.71 -6.53
C PHE A 81 9.71 -7.42 -7.00
N GLY A 82 8.66 -7.56 -7.78
CA GLY A 82 7.82 -6.43 -8.18
C GLY A 82 6.37 -6.86 -8.09
N CYS A 83 5.50 -5.91 -7.86
CA CYS A 83 4.08 -6.19 -7.81
C CYS A 83 3.29 -4.98 -8.28
N GLU A 84 2.49 -5.17 -9.33
CA GLU A 84 1.52 -4.17 -9.72
C GLU A 84 0.25 -4.44 -8.95
N ALA A 85 -0.29 -3.40 -8.32
CA ALA A 85 -1.52 -3.51 -7.55
C ALA A 85 -2.57 -2.59 -8.16
N LYS A 86 -3.78 -3.12 -8.36
CA LYS A 86 -4.88 -2.37 -8.96
C LYS A 86 -6.10 -2.48 -8.07
N GLY A 87 -6.61 -1.34 -7.61
CA GLY A 87 -7.82 -1.28 -6.82
C GLY A 87 -9.01 -0.86 -7.66
N LYS A 88 -10.16 -1.45 -7.39
CA LYS A 88 -11.41 -1.09 -8.05
C LYS A 88 -12.32 -0.38 -7.07
N LEU A 89 -12.66 0.86 -7.39
CA LEU A 89 -13.63 1.64 -6.63
C LEU A 89 -14.97 1.57 -7.33
N GLU A 90 -16.01 1.17 -6.63
CA GLU A 90 -17.36 1.07 -7.20
C GLU A 90 -18.40 1.18 -6.10
N LYS A 91 -19.65 1.42 -6.53
CA LYS A 91 -20.76 1.40 -5.59
C LYS A 91 -21.20 -0.04 -5.37
N VAL A 92 -21.25 -0.44 -4.10
CA VAL A 92 -21.78 -1.73 -3.67
C VAL A 92 -22.88 -1.44 -2.69
N ASP A 93 -24.10 -1.84 -3.02
CA ASP A 93 -25.30 -1.54 -2.21
C ASP A 93 -25.42 -0.05 -1.87
N GLY A 94 -25.14 0.81 -2.87
CA GLY A 94 -25.26 2.25 -2.72
C GLY A 94 -24.08 2.95 -2.04
N THR A 95 -23.08 2.22 -1.62
CA THR A 95 -21.91 2.78 -0.94
C THR A 95 -20.65 2.64 -1.80
N LEU A 96 -19.89 3.74 -1.95
CA LEU A 96 -18.61 3.70 -2.64
C LEU A 96 -17.61 2.98 -1.77
N MET A 97 -16.91 2.01 -2.36
CA MET A 97 -15.88 1.25 -1.66
C MET A 97 -14.89 0.63 -2.64
N ILE A 98 -13.70 0.35 -2.15
CA ILE A 98 -12.76 -0.49 -2.88
C ILE A 98 -13.26 -1.92 -2.72
N SER A 99 -13.80 -2.48 -3.79
CA SER A 99 -14.42 -3.81 -3.76
C SER A 99 -13.44 -4.92 -4.14
N GLU A 100 -12.32 -4.57 -4.75
CA GLU A 100 -11.38 -5.55 -5.28
C GLU A 100 -9.99 -4.93 -5.36
N VAL A 101 -8.97 -5.71 -4.99
CA VAL A 101 -7.57 -5.35 -5.23
C VAL A 101 -6.92 -6.53 -5.93
N LEU A 102 -6.43 -6.29 -7.13
CA LEU A 102 -5.70 -7.29 -7.90
C LEU A 102 -4.22 -7.07 -7.75
N LEU A 103 -3.50 -8.13 -7.43
CA LEU A 103 -2.05 -8.10 -7.28
C LEU A 103 -1.42 -8.95 -8.37
N LYS A 104 -0.41 -8.41 -9.05
CA LYS A 104 0.34 -9.12 -10.08
C LYS A 104 1.81 -9.15 -9.69
N PRO A 105 2.21 -10.09 -8.83
CA PRO A 105 3.61 -10.18 -8.41
C PRO A 105 4.47 -10.82 -9.50
N VAL A 106 5.70 -10.34 -9.59
CA VAL A 106 6.73 -10.93 -10.45
C VAL A 106 7.98 -11.12 -9.61
N VAL A 107 8.42 -12.36 -9.48
CA VAL A 107 9.59 -12.72 -8.69
C VAL A 107 10.64 -13.30 -9.63
N THR A 108 11.84 -12.71 -9.62
CA THR A 108 12.96 -13.24 -10.38
C THR A 108 13.85 -14.02 -9.43
N ILE A 109 14.06 -15.28 -9.72
CA ILE A 109 14.89 -16.15 -8.88
C ILE A 109 16.24 -16.42 -9.55
N SER A 110 17.23 -16.70 -8.73
CA SER A 110 18.61 -16.92 -9.21
C SER A 110 18.93 -18.37 -9.52
N ASP A 111 18.07 -19.30 -9.10
CA ASP A 111 18.32 -20.74 -9.22
C ASP A 111 17.01 -21.43 -9.61
N GLU A 112 17.04 -22.19 -10.73
CA GLU A 112 15.89 -22.94 -11.22
C GLU A 112 15.34 -23.95 -10.22
N LEU A 113 16.17 -24.42 -9.30
CA LEU A 113 15.74 -25.35 -8.27
C LEU A 113 14.70 -24.75 -7.31
N HIS A 114 14.60 -23.43 -7.28
CA HIS A 114 13.68 -22.72 -6.40
C HIS A 114 12.36 -22.34 -7.08
N ILE A 115 12.18 -22.66 -8.34
CA ILE A 115 10.96 -22.29 -9.09
C ILE A 115 9.69 -22.75 -8.39
N ASN A 116 9.68 -23.97 -7.87
CA ASN A 116 8.48 -24.53 -7.22
C ASN A 116 8.17 -23.88 -5.87
N ARG A 117 9.08 -23.09 -5.32
CA ARG A 117 8.88 -22.39 -4.05
C ARG A 117 8.36 -20.96 -4.27
N ALA A 118 8.59 -20.44 -5.45
CA ALA A 118 8.15 -19.10 -5.79
C ALA A 118 6.65 -19.05 -6.12
#